data_5a9b244c84b617f33c7d54d43635c86f
#
_entry.id   5a9b244c84b617f33c7d54d43635c86f
#
_cell.length_a   1.000
_cell.length_b   1.000
_cell.length_c   1.000
_cell.angle_alpha   90.00
_cell.angle_beta   90.00
_cell.angle_gamma   90.00
#
_symmetry.space_group_name_H-M   'P 1'
#
loop_
_entity.id
_entity.type
_entity.pdbx_description
1 polymer ?
#
loop_
_entity_poly.entity_id
_entity_poly.type
_entity_poly.pdbx_seq_one_letter_code
_entity_poly.pdbx_strand_id
1 'polypeptide(L)'
;GVGRNFFNQIAKPETVRKILLKAYARKEAVTDELIDLLMLPARDAGAVEVFLAFTGYSQGPLPEDLLERLPCPAIILWGDQDPWEPIALGQAFANFPSVKQFIPLAGVGHCPQDEAPELVNPILQNWILEFAAPVGAHSGS
;
A
#
# COMPACT_ATOMS: atom_id res chain seq x y z
N GLY A 1 2.63 -28.35 4.67
CA GLY A 1 2.05 -28.92 3.52
C GLY A 1 1.86 -28.00 2.33
N VAL A 2 0.68 -27.99 1.76
CA VAL A 2 0.34 -27.30 0.49
C VAL A 2 0.63 -25.80 0.54
N GLY A 3 0.25 -25.11 1.64
CA GLY A 3 0.47 -23.68 1.81
C GLY A 3 1.94 -23.28 1.80
N ARG A 4 2.81 -24.06 2.44
CA ARG A 4 4.26 -23.81 2.42
C ARG A 4 4.84 -24.02 1.02
N ASN A 5 4.39 -25.01 0.27
CA ASN A 5 4.82 -25.21 -1.11
C ASN A 5 4.37 -24.04 -2.00
N PHE A 6 3.16 -23.55 -1.82
CA PHE A 6 2.64 -22.37 -2.52
C PHE A 6 3.49 -21.14 -2.22
N PHE A 7 3.74 -20.86 -0.93
CA PHE A 7 4.62 -19.77 -0.53
C PHE A 7 6.00 -19.85 -1.18
N ASN A 8 6.64 -21.04 -1.15
CA ASN A 8 7.96 -21.27 -1.74
C ASN A 8 7.99 -21.05 -3.25
N GLN A 9 6.87 -21.18 -3.95
CA GLN A 9 6.79 -20.87 -5.38
C GLN A 9 6.66 -19.36 -5.64
N ILE A 10 5.97 -18.63 -4.76
CA ILE A 10 5.80 -17.19 -4.88
C ILE A 10 7.05 -16.45 -4.38
N ALA A 11 7.65 -16.89 -3.27
CA ALA A 11 8.84 -16.30 -2.66
C ALA A 11 10.11 -16.65 -3.44
N LYS A 12 10.12 -16.33 -4.74
CA LYS A 12 11.27 -16.43 -5.64
C LYS A 12 11.46 -15.10 -6.36
N PRO A 13 12.73 -14.62 -6.49
CA PRO A 13 13.01 -13.34 -7.14
C PRO A 13 12.35 -13.19 -8.51
N GLU A 14 12.38 -14.23 -9.35
CA GLU A 14 11.81 -14.19 -10.69
C GLU A 14 10.28 -14.09 -10.67
N THR A 15 9.64 -14.74 -9.68
CA THR A 15 8.17 -14.68 -9.51
C THR A 15 7.75 -13.32 -9.01
N VAL A 16 8.45 -12.79 -7.99
CA VAL A 16 8.21 -11.43 -7.46
C VAL A 16 8.38 -10.41 -8.57
N ARG A 17 9.48 -10.47 -9.35
CA ARG A 17 9.69 -9.59 -10.49
C ARG A 17 8.55 -9.61 -11.50
N LYS A 18 8.06 -10.81 -11.87
CA LYS A 18 6.94 -10.95 -12.80
C LYS A 18 5.64 -10.33 -12.27
N ILE A 19 5.40 -10.44 -10.96
CA ILE A 19 4.25 -9.84 -10.29
C ILE A 19 4.38 -8.31 -10.34
N LEU A 20 5.53 -7.77 -9.94
CA LEU A 20 5.75 -6.33 -9.94
C LEU A 20 5.68 -5.73 -11.34
N LEU A 21 6.24 -6.40 -12.35
CA LEU A 21 6.13 -5.96 -13.75
C LEU A 21 4.68 -5.94 -14.25
N LYS A 22 3.75 -6.65 -13.62
CA LYS A 22 2.32 -6.53 -13.91
C LYS A 22 1.67 -5.40 -13.13
N ALA A 23 2.03 -5.26 -11.85
CA ALA A 23 1.43 -4.30 -10.92
C ALA A 23 1.84 -2.85 -11.21
N TYR A 24 3.10 -2.63 -11.57
CA TYR A 24 3.66 -1.30 -11.79
C TYR A 24 3.36 -0.78 -13.20
N ALA A 25 2.95 0.47 -13.31
CA ALA A 25 2.90 1.17 -14.59
C ALA A 25 4.33 1.56 -15.04
N ARG A 26 5.14 2.05 -14.10
CA ARG A 26 6.54 2.45 -14.32
C ARG A 26 7.46 1.25 -14.16
N LYS A 27 7.67 0.51 -15.25
CA LYS A 27 8.45 -0.75 -15.24
C LYS A 27 9.89 -0.57 -14.81
N GLU A 28 10.46 0.60 -15.05
CA GLU A 28 11.83 0.97 -14.66
C GLU A 28 12.04 1.02 -13.14
N ALA A 29 10.97 1.18 -12.35
CA ALA A 29 11.03 1.10 -10.90
C ALA A 29 11.24 -0.34 -10.38
N VAL A 30 11.03 -1.36 -11.21
CA VAL A 30 11.23 -2.76 -10.83
C VAL A 30 12.71 -3.12 -11.00
N THR A 31 13.53 -2.64 -10.07
CA THR A 31 14.98 -2.86 -10.05
C THR A 31 15.36 -4.17 -9.36
N ASP A 32 16.61 -4.63 -9.54
CA ASP A 32 17.13 -5.79 -8.80
C ASP A 32 17.18 -5.50 -7.29
N GLU A 33 17.56 -4.28 -6.92
CA GLU A 33 17.60 -3.84 -5.52
C GLU A 33 16.22 -3.92 -4.86
N LEU A 34 15.16 -3.47 -5.54
CA LEU A 34 13.79 -3.59 -5.04
C LEU A 34 13.41 -5.07 -4.81
N ILE A 35 13.73 -5.94 -5.75
CA ILE A 35 13.47 -7.38 -5.61
C ILE A 35 14.20 -7.94 -4.40
N ASP A 36 15.47 -7.61 -4.22
CA ASP A 36 16.27 -8.08 -3.08
C ASP A 36 15.68 -7.61 -1.75
N LEU A 37 15.27 -6.35 -1.65
CA LEU A 37 14.61 -5.79 -0.46
C LEU A 37 13.29 -6.50 -0.15
N LEU A 38 12.45 -6.73 -1.15
CA LEU A 38 11.16 -7.41 -0.97
C LEU A 38 11.32 -8.89 -0.60
N MET A 39 12.46 -9.50 -0.94
CA MET A 39 12.76 -10.88 -0.57
C MET A 39 13.27 -11.03 0.87
N LEU A 40 13.68 -9.94 1.55
CA LEU A 40 14.19 -10.03 2.93
C LEU A 40 13.15 -10.61 3.90
N PRO A 41 11.92 -10.09 3.98
CA PRO A 41 10.91 -10.62 4.90
C PRO A 41 10.53 -12.08 4.62
N ALA A 42 10.66 -12.54 3.37
CA ALA A 42 10.35 -13.93 3.00
C ALA A 42 11.29 -14.95 3.66
N ARG A 43 12.44 -14.49 4.17
CA ARG A 43 13.45 -15.34 4.84
C ARG A 43 13.27 -15.39 6.36
N ASP A 44 12.38 -14.56 6.90
CA ASP A 44 12.15 -14.48 8.34
C ASP A 44 11.40 -15.69 8.89
N ALA A 45 11.67 -16.02 10.15
CA ALA A 45 10.88 -17.02 10.84
C ALA A 45 9.42 -16.56 10.94
N GLY A 46 8.48 -17.41 10.55
CA GLY A 46 7.05 -17.09 10.54
C GLY A 46 6.54 -16.43 9.25
N ALA A 47 7.39 -16.13 8.26
CA ALA A 47 6.98 -15.52 7.00
C ALA A 47 5.86 -16.31 6.27
N VAL A 48 5.95 -17.64 6.29
CA VAL A 48 4.94 -18.52 5.67
C VAL A 48 3.59 -18.35 6.37
N GLU A 49 3.59 -18.37 7.69
CA GLU A 49 2.39 -18.26 8.52
C GLU A 49 1.71 -16.89 8.33
N VAL A 50 2.48 -15.81 8.30
CA VAL A 50 1.99 -14.45 8.02
C VAL A 50 1.38 -14.36 6.62
N PHE A 51 2.09 -14.87 5.61
CA PHE A 51 1.60 -14.87 4.23
C PHE A 51 0.29 -15.64 4.09
N LEU A 52 0.19 -16.83 4.69
CA LEU A 52 -1.01 -17.64 4.64
C LEU A 52 -2.18 -17.01 5.40
N ALA A 53 -1.91 -16.36 6.53
CA ALA A 53 -2.91 -15.61 7.27
C ALA A 53 -3.44 -14.42 6.43
N PHE A 54 -2.56 -13.68 5.77
CA PHE A 54 -2.92 -12.57 4.91
C PHE A 54 -3.76 -13.03 3.70
N THR A 55 -3.31 -14.05 2.98
CA THR A 55 -4.01 -14.56 1.78
C THR A 55 -5.31 -15.30 2.11
N GLY A 56 -5.42 -15.84 3.33
CA GLY A 56 -6.64 -16.49 3.84
C GLY A 56 -7.62 -15.54 4.51
N TYR A 57 -7.27 -14.26 4.64
CA TYR A 57 -8.11 -13.26 5.31
C TYR A 57 -9.26 -12.82 4.40
N SER A 58 -10.41 -13.44 4.57
CA SER A 58 -11.59 -13.19 3.73
C SER A 58 -12.81 -12.64 4.47
N GLN A 59 -12.71 -12.39 5.78
CA GLN A 59 -13.84 -12.02 6.64
C GLN A 59 -13.57 -10.79 7.52
N GLY A 60 -12.64 -9.96 7.12
CA GLY A 60 -12.40 -8.70 7.81
C GLY A 60 -13.44 -7.62 7.48
N PRO A 61 -13.45 -6.52 8.24
CA PRO A 61 -14.27 -5.38 7.90
C PRO A 61 -13.86 -4.83 6.53
N LEU A 62 -14.84 -4.40 5.75
CA LEU A 62 -14.59 -3.73 4.48
C LEU A 62 -14.00 -2.33 4.72
N PRO A 63 -13.22 -1.79 3.76
CA PRO A 63 -12.72 -0.42 3.84
C PRO A 63 -13.84 0.59 4.12
N GLU A 64 -15.01 0.42 3.52
CA GLU A 64 -16.19 1.26 3.70
C GLU A 64 -16.64 1.31 5.16
N ASP A 65 -16.70 0.15 5.83
CA ASP A 65 -17.07 0.06 7.25
C ASP A 65 -16.07 0.75 8.17
N LEU A 66 -14.78 0.74 7.78
CA LEU A 66 -13.73 1.37 8.55
C LEU A 66 -13.68 2.88 8.32
N LEU A 67 -13.76 3.33 7.06
CA LEU A 67 -13.70 4.75 6.70
C LEU A 67 -14.88 5.55 7.29
N GLU A 68 -16.07 4.94 7.36
CA GLU A 68 -17.24 5.57 7.98
C GLU A 68 -17.01 5.93 9.46
N ARG A 69 -16.23 5.10 10.17
CA ARG A 69 -16.01 5.22 11.62
C ARG A 69 -14.60 5.68 11.99
N LEU A 70 -13.75 5.97 10.99
CA LEU A 70 -12.37 6.37 11.23
C LEU A 70 -12.31 7.68 12.01
N PRO A 71 -11.69 7.72 13.22
CA PRO A 71 -11.71 8.90 14.08
C PRO A 71 -10.68 9.97 13.69
N CYS A 72 -9.87 9.73 12.67
CA CYS A 72 -8.83 10.64 12.20
C CYS A 72 -9.02 10.95 10.71
N PRO A 73 -8.45 12.08 10.24
CA PRO A 73 -8.47 12.40 8.82
C PRO A 73 -7.69 11.37 8.01
N ALA A 74 -8.17 11.06 6.82
CA ALA A 74 -7.53 10.17 5.87
C ALA A 74 -7.27 10.89 4.55
N ILE A 75 -6.16 10.54 3.90
CA ILE A 75 -5.85 10.88 2.52
C ILE A 75 -5.73 9.59 1.72
N ILE A 76 -6.26 9.57 0.53
CA ILE A 76 -6.16 8.44 -0.39
C ILE A 76 -5.34 8.85 -1.60
N LEU A 77 -4.27 8.11 -1.87
CA LEU A 77 -3.45 8.22 -3.07
C LEU A 77 -3.71 7.00 -3.94
N TRP A 78 -4.00 7.21 -5.23
CA TRP A 78 -4.35 6.12 -6.13
C TRP A 78 -3.72 6.29 -7.50
N GLY A 79 -2.98 5.27 -7.94
CA GLY A 79 -2.42 5.24 -9.29
C GLY A 79 -3.53 5.11 -10.34
N ASP A 80 -3.55 5.97 -11.35
CA ASP A 80 -4.56 5.94 -12.41
C ASP A 80 -4.35 4.80 -13.41
N GLN A 81 -3.17 4.15 -13.36
CA GLN A 81 -2.80 3.00 -14.18
C GLN A 81 -2.75 1.69 -13.37
N ASP A 82 -3.39 1.65 -12.18
CA ASP A 82 -3.45 0.42 -11.39
C ASP A 82 -4.20 -0.68 -12.16
N PRO A 83 -3.52 -1.80 -12.52
CA PRO A 83 -4.13 -2.86 -13.31
C PRO A 83 -5.02 -3.80 -12.50
N TRP A 84 -4.91 -3.77 -11.18
CA TRP A 84 -5.64 -4.67 -10.28
C TRP A 84 -6.84 -4.00 -9.63
N GLU A 85 -6.67 -2.74 -9.21
CA GLU A 85 -7.69 -1.95 -8.54
C GLU A 85 -7.95 -0.67 -9.35
N PRO A 86 -8.84 -0.70 -10.34
CA PRO A 86 -9.15 0.46 -11.16
C PRO A 86 -9.54 1.67 -10.32
N ILE A 87 -9.02 2.83 -10.65
CA ILE A 87 -9.24 4.09 -9.89
C ILE A 87 -10.74 4.40 -9.67
N ALA A 88 -11.61 3.97 -10.57
CA ALA A 88 -13.06 4.14 -10.42
C ALA A 88 -13.62 3.49 -9.15
N LEU A 89 -13.01 2.37 -8.69
CA LEU A 89 -13.38 1.71 -7.44
C LEU A 89 -12.96 2.55 -6.23
N GLY A 90 -11.75 3.12 -6.29
CA GLY A 90 -11.22 3.95 -5.21
C GLY A 90 -11.93 5.30 -5.06
N GLN A 91 -12.44 5.87 -6.15
CA GLN A 91 -13.13 7.16 -6.13
C GLN A 91 -14.36 7.19 -5.22
N ALA A 92 -15.04 6.06 -5.03
CA ALA A 92 -16.16 5.95 -4.11
C ALA A 92 -15.77 6.29 -2.66
N PHE A 93 -14.51 6.02 -2.28
CA PHE A 93 -14.01 6.32 -0.94
C PHE A 93 -13.87 7.82 -0.64
N ALA A 94 -13.81 8.66 -1.66
CA ALA A 94 -13.76 10.12 -1.49
C ALA A 94 -15.00 10.69 -0.79
N ASN A 95 -16.10 9.96 -0.76
CA ASN A 95 -17.36 10.41 -0.19
C ASN A 95 -17.44 10.19 1.34
N PHE A 96 -16.51 9.47 1.95
CA PHE A 96 -16.52 9.22 3.39
C PHE A 96 -16.08 10.45 4.17
N PRO A 97 -16.73 10.78 5.31
CA PRO A 97 -16.42 11.98 6.10
C PRO A 97 -14.97 12.06 6.60
N SER A 98 -14.37 10.92 6.86
CA SER A 98 -12.96 10.81 7.28
C SER A 98 -12.00 11.14 6.15
N VAL A 99 -12.36 10.93 4.89
CA VAL A 99 -11.50 11.16 3.73
C VAL A 99 -11.51 12.64 3.37
N LYS A 100 -10.38 13.32 3.57
CA LYS A 100 -10.23 14.75 3.30
C LYS A 100 -9.78 15.02 1.87
N GLN A 101 -9.01 14.09 1.30
CA GLN A 101 -8.52 14.22 -0.07
C GLN A 101 -8.45 12.83 -0.73
N PHE A 102 -8.79 12.80 -2.00
CA PHE A 102 -8.52 11.68 -2.91
C PHE A 102 -7.66 12.22 -4.06
N ILE A 103 -6.44 11.73 -4.19
CA ILE A 103 -5.44 12.24 -5.14
C ILE A 103 -5.11 11.16 -6.16
N PRO A 104 -5.57 11.31 -7.42
CA PRO A 104 -5.10 10.49 -8.52
C PRO A 104 -3.63 10.77 -8.83
N LEU A 105 -2.85 9.72 -9.02
CA LEU A 105 -1.44 9.82 -9.41
C LEU A 105 -1.30 9.38 -10.87
N ALA A 106 -1.03 10.34 -11.74
CA ALA A 106 -0.96 10.11 -13.18
C ALA A 106 0.23 9.24 -13.58
N GLY A 107 -0.02 8.21 -14.40
CA GLY A 107 1.01 7.32 -14.91
C GLY A 107 1.62 6.39 -13.84
N VAL A 108 0.91 6.15 -12.76
CA VAL A 108 1.35 5.32 -11.62
C VAL A 108 0.43 4.11 -11.47
N GLY A 109 1.00 2.96 -11.16
CA GLY A 109 0.28 1.70 -10.98
C GLY A 109 -0.09 1.41 -9.53
N HIS A 110 0.03 0.14 -9.15
CA HIS A 110 -0.48 -0.39 -7.88
C HIS A 110 0.34 0.01 -6.65
N CYS A 111 1.63 0.31 -6.81
CA CYS A 111 2.53 0.63 -5.70
C CYS A 111 3.12 2.04 -5.83
N PRO A 112 2.31 3.10 -5.64
CA PRO A 112 2.75 4.48 -5.85
C PRO A 112 4.00 4.88 -5.07
N GLN A 113 4.16 4.38 -3.84
CA GLN A 113 5.30 4.68 -2.97
C GLN A 113 6.64 4.20 -3.55
N ASP A 114 6.63 3.12 -4.33
CA ASP A 114 7.82 2.56 -4.97
C ASP A 114 8.00 3.10 -6.39
N GLU A 115 6.88 3.27 -7.11
CA GLU A 115 6.91 3.69 -8.52
C GLU A 115 7.22 5.18 -8.68
N ALA A 116 6.72 6.00 -7.76
CA ALA A 116 6.74 7.45 -7.87
C ALA A 116 6.95 8.15 -6.52
N PRO A 117 8.02 7.82 -5.77
CA PRO A 117 8.27 8.45 -4.47
C PRO A 117 8.39 9.98 -4.57
N GLU A 118 8.83 10.51 -5.71
CA GLU A 118 8.91 11.94 -5.97
C GLU A 118 7.54 12.63 -6.03
N LEU A 119 6.47 11.89 -6.32
CA LEU A 119 5.08 12.39 -6.26
C LEU A 119 4.48 12.15 -4.88
N VAL A 120 4.72 10.99 -4.30
CA VAL A 120 4.10 10.57 -3.03
C VAL A 120 4.69 11.32 -1.84
N ASN A 121 6.02 11.41 -1.73
CA ASN A 121 6.67 11.96 -0.55
C ASN A 121 6.30 13.42 -0.25
N PRO A 122 6.24 14.34 -1.23
CA PRO A 122 5.81 15.72 -0.96
C PRO A 122 4.36 15.80 -0.45
N ILE A 123 3.47 14.95 -0.97
CA ILE A 123 2.08 14.88 -0.54
C ILE A 123 2.00 14.44 0.93
N LEU A 124 2.74 13.39 1.29
CA LEU A 124 2.79 12.91 2.67
C LEU A 124 3.41 13.94 3.63
N GLN A 125 4.46 14.65 3.21
CA GLN A 125 5.06 15.73 4.01
C GLN A 125 4.05 16.83 4.31
N ASN A 126 3.34 17.31 3.29
CA ASN A 126 2.33 18.35 3.45
C ASN A 126 1.17 17.85 4.34
N TRP A 127 0.74 16.63 4.17
CA TRP A 127 -0.30 16.01 4.98
C TRP A 127 0.10 15.95 6.47
N ILE A 128 1.33 15.52 6.76
CA ILE A 128 1.85 15.47 8.12
C ILE A 128 1.90 16.88 8.75
N LEU A 129 2.36 17.88 8.00
CA LEU A 129 2.41 19.27 8.48
C LEU A 129 1.03 19.85 8.76
N GLU A 130 0.03 19.46 8.00
CA GLU A 130 -1.35 19.94 8.14
C GLU A 130 -2.08 19.28 9.33
N PHE A 131 -1.90 17.98 9.53
CA PHE A 131 -2.70 17.18 10.46
C PHE A 131 -1.93 16.60 11.65
N ALA A 132 -0.59 16.64 11.67
CA ALA A 132 0.15 16.24 12.84
C ALA A 132 -0.03 17.31 13.93
N ALA A 133 -0.55 16.90 15.08
CA ALA A 133 -0.53 17.77 16.24
C ALA A 133 0.93 18.16 16.56
N PRO A 134 1.21 19.42 16.93
CA PRO A 134 2.56 19.82 17.33
C PRO A 134 3.02 18.91 18.47
N VAL A 135 4.14 18.22 18.25
CA VAL A 135 4.80 17.42 19.28
C VAL A 135 5.26 18.41 20.35
N GLY A 136 4.51 18.50 21.46
CA GLY A 136 4.96 19.32 22.59
C GLY A 136 4.00 20.31 23.20
N ALA A 137 2.70 20.01 23.31
CA ALA A 137 1.82 20.69 24.26
C ALA A 137 1.45 19.74 25.41
N HIS A 138 2.43 19.20 26.10
CA HIS A 138 2.21 18.76 27.46
C HIS A 138 2.25 20.02 28.31
N SER A 139 1.07 20.64 28.51
CA SER A 139 0.85 21.60 29.57
C SER A 139 1.09 20.87 30.90
N GLY A 140 2.25 21.11 31.50
CA GLY A 140 2.45 20.85 32.90
C GLY A 140 1.49 21.73 33.70
N SER A 141 0.70 21.13 34.50
CA SER A 141 0.06 21.70 35.69
C SER A 141 -0.08 20.61 36.71
#